data_e934919781076c759197d833ce57298c
#
_entry.id   e934919781076c759197d833ce57298c
#
_cell.length_a   1.000
_cell.length_b   1.000
_cell.length_c   1.000
_cell.angle_alpha   90.00
_cell.angle_beta   90.00
_cell.angle_gamma   90.00
#
_symmetry.space_group_name_H-M   'P 1'
#
loop_
_entity.id
_entity.type
_entity.pdbx_description
1 polymer ?
#
loop_
_entity_poly.entity_id
_entity_poly.type
_entity_poly.pdbx_seq_one_letter_code
_entity_poly.pdbx_strand_id
1 'polypeptide(L)'
;MVAEWKRGDELVLTRNANYWGEPADNQTVVFRWGTEAAQRLLELQAGTVDGIDNIGPDDFAVVAADANLQLIEREALNIFYVGFNNVVAPYDNEQVRQAIAMGIDRQRIVDNFMPAGSEVASHFTPCSIPGGCEGDAWYEFDVEAARAKLAEAGFPDGFDTKLFYRDVVRGYLPQPSVVAQDIQAQLLENLNIRVEIVVMESGAFLDAADSGALDGLYLLGWGADYPDMTNFLDYHFGAGATEQFGEKFTDITEALKAGAALAEDAARAPFYVTANNAIRTHVPMVPISHAGSGLAFKATVDGAHASPLGNESFAHMGIPGQDTFVWMQNAEPISLYCADETDGESLRACEQVTESLLRYAVGGVAVEPSLATACNANTELTVWTCNLREGVTFHDGSAFDANDVVMSLVVQWDAAHPLHKGNTGAFAYWSGLWGAFLNAPPSE
;
A
#
# COMPACT_ATOMS: atom_id res chain seq x y z
N MET A 1 8.95 13.94 -18.58
CA MET A 1 10.01 13.10 -19.18
C MET A 1 11.17 12.98 -18.19
N VAL A 2 11.85 11.83 -18.14
CA VAL A 2 13.08 11.70 -17.33
C VAL A 2 14.19 12.50 -18.00
N ALA A 3 14.79 13.44 -17.27
CA ALA A 3 15.98 14.18 -17.70
C ALA A 3 17.25 13.50 -17.20
N GLU A 4 17.28 13.12 -15.93
CA GLU A 4 18.42 12.46 -15.30
C GLU A 4 17.94 11.65 -14.07
N TRP A 5 18.59 10.54 -13.82
CA TRP A 5 18.45 9.80 -12.57
C TRP A 5 19.85 9.48 -12.01
N LYS A 6 20.22 10.18 -10.98
CA LYS A 6 21.43 9.91 -10.21
C LYS A 6 21.09 9.01 -9.04
N ARG A 7 21.30 7.71 -9.20
CA ARG A 7 21.04 6.72 -8.16
C ARG A 7 21.70 7.11 -6.84
N GLY A 8 20.92 7.06 -5.75
CA GLY A 8 21.35 7.46 -4.41
C GLY A 8 21.33 8.98 -4.13
N ASP A 9 20.94 9.82 -5.11
CA ASP A 9 20.96 11.28 -4.99
C ASP A 9 19.61 11.92 -5.36
N GLU A 10 19.27 11.96 -6.65
CA GLU A 10 18.04 12.61 -7.12
C GLU A 10 17.54 12.04 -8.46
N LEU A 11 16.21 12.18 -8.69
CA LEU A 11 15.58 11.95 -9.99
C LEU A 11 15.04 13.28 -10.51
N VAL A 12 15.45 13.68 -11.70
CA VAL A 12 15.05 14.94 -12.36
C VAL A 12 14.12 14.65 -13.52
N LEU A 13 12.93 15.25 -13.47
CA LEU A 13 11.93 15.19 -14.52
C LEU A 13 11.80 16.56 -15.19
N THR A 14 11.57 16.59 -16.49
CA THR A 14 11.28 17.83 -17.24
C THR A 14 9.92 17.75 -17.92
N ARG A 15 9.31 18.92 -18.10
CA ARG A 15 8.07 19.09 -18.84
C ARG A 15 8.19 18.52 -20.26
N ASN A 16 7.17 17.78 -20.71
CA ASN A 16 7.03 17.40 -22.09
C ASN A 16 6.33 18.53 -22.86
N ALA A 17 7.06 19.23 -23.71
CA ALA A 17 6.48 20.33 -24.51
C ALA A 17 5.49 19.85 -25.57
N ASN A 18 5.51 18.57 -25.92
CA ASN A 18 4.62 17.95 -26.91
C ASN A 18 3.55 17.08 -26.25
N TYR A 19 3.27 17.29 -24.96
CA TYR A 19 2.22 16.54 -24.26
C TYR A 19 0.86 16.81 -24.89
N TRP A 20 0.07 15.76 -25.08
CA TRP A 20 -1.24 15.82 -25.72
C TRP A 20 -2.32 16.51 -24.87
N GLY A 21 -2.13 16.51 -23.54
CA GLY A 21 -3.03 17.14 -22.57
C GLY A 21 -2.53 18.52 -22.13
N GLU A 22 -2.95 18.93 -20.94
CA GLU A 22 -2.49 20.20 -20.35
C GLU A 22 -1.03 20.08 -19.94
N PRO A 23 -0.17 21.03 -20.28
CA PRO A 23 1.23 21.02 -19.86
C PRO A 23 1.36 21.12 -18.34
N ALA A 24 2.34 20.45 -17.76
CA ALA A 24 2.66 20.61 -16.34
C ALA A 24 2.99 22.08 -15.98
N ASP A 25 2.63 22.52 -14.78
CA ASP A 25 2.89 23.88 -14.30
C ASP A 25 4.40 24.15 -14.16
N ASN A 26 5.15 23.15 -13.69
CA ASN A 26 6.59 23.24 -13.54
C ASN A 26 7.34 22.91 -14.83
N GLN A 27 8.49 23.57 -15.08
CA GLN A 27 9.45 23.16 -16.11
C GLN A 27 10.22 21.91 -15.67
N THR A 28 10.52 21.82 -14.37
CA THR A 28 11.32 20.74 -13.78
C THR A 28 10.72 20.29 -12.45
N VAL A 29 10.71 18.99 -12.21
CA VAL A 29 10.42 18.40 -10.90
C VAL A 29 11.62 17.57 -10.48
N VAL A 30 12.10 17.76 -9.26
CA VAL A 30 13.21 17.02 -8.68
C VAL A 30 12.68 16.18 -7.52
N PHE A 31 12.87 14.87 -7.62
CA PHE A 31 12.61 13.95 -6.52
C PHE A 31 13.90 13.74 -5.72
N ARG A 32 13.78 13.92 -4.42
CA ARG A 32 14.80 13.55 -3.42
C ARG A 32 14.18 12.59 -2.41
N TRP A 33 14.99 11.98 -1.59
CA TRP A 33 14.54 11.03 -0.59
C TRP A 33 15.34 11.10 0.70
N GLY A 34 14.70 10.69 1.77
CA GLY A 34 15.29 10.58 3.10
C GLY A 34 14.34 9.81 4.02
N THR A 35 14.84 8.78 4.69
CA THR A 35 14.04 7.88 5.50
C THR A 35 13.46 8.54 6.74
N GLU A 36 14.21 9.47 7.34
CA GLU A 36 13.82 10.12 8.59
C GLU A 36 12.83 11.27 8.37
N ALA A 37 11.63 11.20 8.95
CA ALA A 37 10.62 12.25 8.84
C ALA A 37 11.13 13.61 9.35
N ALA A 38 11.85 13.62 10.48
CA ALA A 38 12.43 14.84 11.02
C ALA A 38 13.45 15.49 10.07
N GLN A 39 14.24 14.70 9.34
CA GLN A 39 15.15 15.22 8.31
C GLN A 39 14.36 15.89 7.19
N ARG A 40 13.31 15.22 6.67
CA ARG A 40 12.47 15.79 5.60
C ARG A 40 11.85 17.12 6.02
N LEU A 41 11.33 17.19 7.26
CA LEU A 41 10.75 18.43 7.79
C LEU A 41 11.79 19.55 7.90
N LEU A 42 13.01 19.25 8.37
CA LEU A 42 14.10 20.23 8.44
C LEU A 42 14.49 20.77 7.05
N GLU A 43 14.53 19.91 6.03
CA GLU A 43 14.78 20.34 4.64
C GLU A 43 13.67 21.26 4.10
N LEU A 44 12.40 20.95 4.42
CA LEU A 44 11.27 21.81 4.06
C LEU A 44 11.36 23.18 4.76
N GLN A 45 11.63 23.20 6.08
CA GLN A 45 11.78 24.43 6.86
C GLN A 45 12.98 25.27 6.43
N ALA A 46 14.09 24.61 6.02
CA ALA A 46 15.25 25.27 5.45
C ALA A 46 15.00 25.82 4.03
N GLY A 47 13.90 25.42 3.39
CA GLY A 47 13.53 25.84 2.05
C GLY A 47 14.28 25.14 0.92
N THR A 48 15.01 24.06 1.20
CA THR A 48 15.75 23.26 0.20
C THR A 48 14.85 22.33 -0.61
N VAL A 49 13.64 22.04 -0.09
CA VAL A 49 12.57 21.32 -0.78
C VAL A 49 11.26 22.12 -0.69
N ASP A 50 10.31 21.84 -1.58
CA ASP A 50 9.03 22.57 -1.67
C ASP A 50 7.87 21.76 -1.08
N GLY A 51 8.03 20.44 -0.98
CA GLY A 51 7.06 19.55 -0.36
C GLY A 51 7.72 18.26 0.11
N ILE A 52 7.12 17.63 1.11
CA ILE A 52 7.57 16.37 1.74
C ILE A 52 6.42 15.40 1.95
N ASP A 53 6.72 14.11 1.82
CA ASP A 53 5.81 13.03 2.15
C ASP A 53 5.92 12.62 3.64
N ASN A 54 4.83 12.08 4.19
CA ASN A 54 4.76 11.43 5.50
C ASN A 54 5.52 12.18 6.61
N ILE A 55 4.95 13.29 7.07
CA ILE A 55 5.45 13.99 8.27
C ILE A 55 5.34 13.08 9.49
N GLY A 56 6.24 13.28 10.46
CA GLY A 56 6.21 12.52 11.71
C GLY A 56 4.92 12.77 12.51
N PRO A 57 4.44 11.79 13.30
CA PRO A 57 3.23 11.94 14.10
C PRO A 57 3.24 13.18 15.00
N ASP A 58 4.37 13.48 15.61
CA ASP A 58 4.54 14.64 16.51
C ASP A 58 4.64 15.98 15.75
N ASP A 59 4.86 15.95 14.43
CA ASP A 59 5.12 17.15 13.62
C ASP A 59 3.83 17.78 13.06
N PHE A 60 2.69 17.09 13.09
CA PHE A 60 1.42 17.60 12.56
C PHE A 60 1.05 18.96 13.15
N ALA A 61 1.10 19.09 14.49
CA ALA A 61 0.81 20.34 15.16
C ALA A 61 1.85 21.43 14.86
N VAL A 62 3.11 21.06 14.69
CA VAL A 62 4.21 21.97 14.34
C VAL A 62 4.01 22.55 12.95
N VAL A 63 3.72 21.70 11.96
CA VAL A 63 3.46 22.11 10.57
C VAL A 63 2.20 22.96 10.48
N ALA A 64 1.11 22.56 11.15
CA ALA A 64 -0.15 23.31 11.16
C ALA A 64 -0.04 24.70 11.78
N ALA A 65 0.90 24.91 12.71
CA ALA A 65 1.13 26.19 13.38
C ALA A 65 2.09 27.11 12.61
N ASP A 66 2.85 26.62 11.64
CA ASP A 66 3.81 27.42 10.87
C ASP A 66 3.14 28.11 9.69
N ALA A 67 3.06 29.42 9.71
CA ALA A 67 2.46 30.23 8.65
C ALA A 67 3.18 30.15 7.28
N ASN A 68 4.41 29.61 7.23
CA ASN A 68 5.19 29.39 6.03
C ASN A 68 4.94 28.02 5.40
N LEU A 69 4.21 27.16 6.09
CA LEU A 69 3.90 25.78 5.67
C LEU A 69 2.40 25.58 5.50
N GLN A 70 2.03 24.57 4.75
CA GLN A 70 0.68 24.05 4.69
C GLN A 70 0.71 22.53 4.92
N LEU A 71 -0.18 22.07 5.79
CA LEU A 71 -0.42 20.66 6.07
C LEU A 71 -1.59 20.19 5.21
N ILE A 72 -1.38 19.10 4.46
CA ILE A 72 -2.44 18.40 3.73
C ILE A 72 -2.54 16.98 4.31
N GLU A 73 -3.64 16.70 4.99
CA GLU A 73 -3.91 15.37 5.52
C GLU A 73 -4.29 14.41 4.39
N ARG A 74 -3.79 13.17 4.44
CA ARG A 74 -4.10 12.10 3.49
C ARG A 74 -5.07 11.12 4.14
N GLU A 75 -6.16 10.81 3.45
CA GLU A 75 -7.12 9.79 3.88
C GLU A 75 -6.45 8.42 4.08
N ALA A 76 -6.88 7.71 5.13
CA ALA A 76 -6.29 6.45 5.56
C ALA A 76 -6.75 5.25 4.69
N LEU A 77 -6.35 5.19 3.43
CA LEU A 77 -6.55 4.00 2.58
C LEU A 77 -5.42 2.99 2.76
N ASN A 78 -5.20 2.55 4.00
CA ASN A 78 -4.14 1.62 4.35
C ASN A 78 -4.55 0.73 5.53
N ILE A 79 -3.75 -0.28 5.80
CA ILE A 79 -3.86 -1.14 6.98
C ILE A 79 -2.47 -1.41 7.55
N PHE A 80 -2.31 -1.29 8.86
CA PHE A 80 -1.20 -1.86 9.62
C PHE A 80 -1.70 -3.10 10.36
N TYR A 81 -0.94 -4.19 10.31
CA TYR A 81 -1.28 -5.43 10.97
C TYR A 81 -0.08 -6.16 11.59
N VAL A 82 -0.37 -6.99 12.60
CA VAL A 82 0.56 -8.02 13.08
C VAL A 82 0.20 -9.31 12.35
N GLY A 83 1.11 -9.79 11.51
CA GLY A 83 0.96 -11.03 10.76
C GLY A 83 1.60 -12.21 11.46
N PHE A 84 1.16 -13.40 11.10
CA PHE A 84 1.76 -14.69 11.44
C PHE A 84 1.35 -15.74 10.40
N ASN A 85 2.17 -16.77 10.26
CA ASN A 85 1.84 -17.87 9.35
C ASN A 85 1.05 -18.95 10.10
N ASN A 86 -0.19 -19.23 9.66
CA ASN A 86 -1.13 -20.13 10.32
C ASN A 86 -0.79 -21.63 10.17
N VAL A 87 0.30 -22.01 9.50
CA VAL A 87 0.82 -23.38 9.45
C VAL A 87 2.06 -23.57 10.34
N VAL A 88 2.53 -22.49 10.98
CA VAL A 88 3.68 -22.51 11.89
C VAL A 88 3.19 -22.59 13.33
N ALA A 89 3.66 -23.60 14.10
CA ALA A 89 3.31 -23.70 15.52
C ALA A 89 3.94 -22.53 16.33
N PRO A 90 3.23 -21.95 17.31
CA PRO A 90 1.89 -22.35 17.78
C PRO A 90 0.73 -21.63 17.06
N TYR A 91 0.99 -20.90 15.98
CA TYR A 91 -0.03 -20.14 15.22
C TYR A 91 -0.91 -21.03 14.34
N ASP A 92 -0.59 -22.32 14.19
CA ASP A 92 -1.46 -23.34 13.59
C ASP A 92 -2.73 -23.59 14.42
N ASN A 93 -2.74 -23.18 15.70
CA ASN A 93 -3.91 -23.21 16.56
C ASN A 93 -4.69 -21.91 16.51
N GLU A 94 -5.93 -21.95 16.02
CA GLU A 94 -6.83 -20.77 15.91
C GLU A 94 -7.06 -20.08 17.26
N GLN A 95 -7.15 -20.82 18.37
CA GLN A 95 -7.32 -20.23 19.70
C GLN A 95 -6.11 -19.38 20.12
N VAL A 96 -4.88 -19.77 19.72
CA VAL A 96 -3.69 -18.95 19.96
C VAL A 96 -3.79 -17.64 19.18
N ARG A 97 -4.19 -17.68 17.90
CA ARG A 97 -4.34 -16.49 17.08
C ARG A 97 -5.41 -15.54 17.63
N GLN A 98 -6.57 -16.10 18.05
CA GLN A 98 -7.63 -15.33 18.69
C GLN A 98 -7.21 -14.75 20.04
N ALA A 99 -6.41 -15.46 20.84
CA ALA A 99 -5.86 -14.96 22.10
C ALA A 99 -4.94 -13.76 21.87
N ILE A 100 -4.06 -13.82 20.86
CA ILE A 100 -3.19 -12.69 20.47
C ILE A 100 -4.04 -11.50 20.02
N ALA A 101 -5.09 -11.71 19.23
CA ALA A 101 -5.98 -10.65 18.75
C ALA A 101 -6.68 -9.90 19.89
N MET A 102 -7.07 -10.58 20.97
CA MET A 102 -7.66 -9.96 22.16
C MET A 102 -6.64 -9.45 23.17
N GLY A 103 -5.40 -9.92 23.10
CA GLY A 103 -4.33 -9.57 24.03
C GLY A 103 -3.54 -8.30 23.65
N ILE A 104 -3.73 -7.77 22.46
CA ILE A 104 -3.09 -6.53 21.99
C ILE A 104 -4.08 -5.36 22.13
N ASP A 105 -3.73 -4.37 22.95
CA ASP A 105 -4.44 -3.10 23.06
C ASP A 105 -4.10 -2.21 21.85
N ARG A 106 -4.92 -2.33 20.81
CA ARG A 106 -4.77 -1.61 19.54
C ARG A 106 -5.03 -0.12 19.70
N GLN A 107 -5.97 0.27 20.60
CA GLN A 107 -6.25 1.68 20.88
C GLN A 107 -5.01 2.38 21.47
N ARG A 108 -4.32 1.72 22.40
CA ARG A 108 -3.05 2.22 22.94
C ARG A 108 -2.01 2.47 21.85
N ILE A 109 -1.91 1.59 20.86
CA ILE A 109 -0.97 1.76 19.73
C ILE A 109 -1.36 2.99 18.91
N VAL A 110 -2.64 3.15 18.59
CA VAL A 110 -3.13 4.30 17.82
C VAL A 110 -2.89 5.60 18.57
N ASP A 111 -3.27 5.66 19.86
CA ASP A 111 -3.19 6.90 20.67
C ASP A 111 -1.76 7.38 20.90
N ASN A 112 -0.77 6.48 20.92
CA ASN A 112 0.59 6.83 21.31
C ASN A 112 1.59 6.88 20.14
N PHE A 113 1.32 6.19 19.02
CA PHE A 113 2.34 5.99 17.97
C PHE A 113 1.86 6.31 16.56
N MET A 114 0.55 6.58 16.37
CA MET A 114 0.01 6.88 15.04
C MET A 114 -0.27 8.38 14.88
N PRO A 115 -0.21 8.90 13.66
CA PRO A 115 -0.55 10.30 13.37
C PRO A 115 -2.01 10.64 13.68
N ALA A 116 -2.30 11.92 13.76
CA ALA A 116 -3.68 12.41 13.80
C ALA A 116 -4.51 11.89 12.61
N GLY A 117 -5.78 11.60 12.84
CA GLY A 117 -6.67 11.01 11.83
C GLY A 117 -6.54 9.49 11.69
N SER A 118 -5.67 8.84 12.49
CA SER A 118 -5.61 7.37 12.55
C SER A 118 -6.76 6.79 13.36
N GLU A 119 -7.21 5.60 12.98
CA GLU A 119 -8.27 4.88 13.69
C GLU A 119 -7.87 3.42 13.94
N VAL A 120 -8.45 2.82 14.99
CA VAL A 120 -8.31 1.38 15.23
C VAL A 120 -9.04 0.62 14.13
N ALA A 121 -8.35 -0.31 13.48
CA ALA A 121 -8.92 -1.10 12.41
C ALA A 121 -10.02 -2.03 12.96
N SER A 122 -11.27 -1.77 12.58
CA SER A 122 -12.40 -2.64 12.87
C SER A 122 -12.49 -3.85 11.93
N HIS A 123 -11.87 -3.72 10.75
CA HIS A 123 -11.76 -4.72 9.69
C HIS A 123 -10.38 -4.62 9.03
N PHE A 124 -10.03 -5.56 8.17
CA PHE A 124 -8.77 -5.47 7.42
C PHE A 124 -8.79 -4.35 6.37
N THR A 125 -9.91 -4.16 5.71
CA THR A 125 -10.11 -3.09 4.72
C THR A 125 -10.62 -1.82 5.41
N PRO A 126 -10.15 -0.61 5.02
CA PRO A 126 -10.70 0.65 5.52
C PRO A 126 -12.20 0.82 5.25
N CYS A 127 -12.92 1.44 6.20
CA CYS A 127 -14.36 1.65 6.08
C CYS A 127 -14.77 2.62 4.95
N SER A 128 -13.86 3.45 4.49
CA SER A 128 -14.09 4.35 3.34
C SER A 128 -14.17 3.60 2.00
N ILE A 129 -13.71 2.35 1.95
CA ILE A 129 -13.87 1.49 0.77
C ILE A 129 -15.23 0.78 0.85
N PRO A 130 -16.06 0.84 -0.21
CA PRO A 130 -17.36 0.16 -0.23
C PRO A 130 -17.23 -1.33 0.12
N GLY A 131 -17.95 -1.77 1.14
CA GLY A 131 -17.86 -3.14 1.67
C GLY A 131 -16.76 -3.36 2.72
N GLY A 132 -15.88 -2.39 2.96
CA GLY A 132 -14.72 -2.52 3.85
C GLY A 132 -15.06 -2.91 5.28
N CYS A 133 -16.12 -2.34 5.82
CA CYS A 133 -16.58 -2.58 7.20
C CYS A 133 -17.87 -3.39 7.28
N GLU A 134 -18.18 -4.17 6.26
CA GLU A 134 -19.33 -5.08 6.30
C GLU A 134 -19.03 -6.33 7.13
N GLY A 135 -19.98 -6.76 7.95
CA GLY A 135 -19.83 -7.91 8.84
C GLY A 135 -19.51 -7.54 10.29
N ASP A 136 -19.04 -8.53 11.07
CA ASP A 136 -18.73 -8.36 12.49
C ASP A 136 -17.38 -7.63 12.67
N ALA A 137 -17.37 -6.59 13.50
CA ALA A 137 -16.16 -5.88 13.88
C ALA A 137 -15.15 -6.80 14.58
N TRP A 138 -13.87 -6.44 14.52
CA TRP A 138 -12.78 -7.21 15.10
C TRP A 138 -12.90 -7.33 16.62
N TYR A 139 -12.12 -8.25 17.21
CA TYR A 139 -12.10 -8.50 18.64
C TYR A 139 -11.76 -7.24 19.44
N GLU A 140 -12.48 -7.06 20.55
CA GLU A 140 -12.14 -6.06 21.56
C GLU A 140 -10.93 -6.50 22.39
N PHE A 141 -10.21 -5.55 22.97
CA PHE A 141 -9.14 -5.83 23.91
C PHE A 141 -9.71 -6.42 25.20
N ASP A 142 -9.37 -7.68 25.51
CA ASP A 142 -9.83 -8.42 26.69
C ASP A 142 -8.77 -9.41 27.14
N VAL A 143 -7.98 -9.02 28.12
CA VAL A 143 -6.87 -9.84 28.65
C VAL A 143 -7.37 -11.10 29.34
N GLU A 144 -8.53 -11.05 30.03
CA GLU A 144 -9.05 -12.23 30.73
C GLU A 144 -9.51 -13.30 29.71
N ALA A 145 -10.28 -12.89 28.71
CA ALA A 145 -10.70 -13.77 27.63
C ALA A 145 -9.50 -14.30 26.83
N ALA A 146 -8.52 -13.45 26.54
CA ALA A 146 -7.29 -13.83 25.84
C ALA A 146 -6.50 -14.90 26.58
N ARG A 147 -6.30 -14.74 27.91
CA ARG A 147 -5.63 -15.72 28.76
C ARG A 147 -6.38 -17.05 28.84
N ALA A 148 -7.71 -16.99 28.95
CA ALA A 148 -8.54 -18.19 28.96
C ALA A 148 -8.38 -18.99 27.66
N LYS A 149 -8.45 -18.32 26.50
CA LYS A 149 -8.22 -18.96 25.20
C LYS A 149 -6.83 -19.55 25.05
N LEU A 150 -5.81 -18.82 25.51
CA LEU A 150 -4.42 -19.29 25.45
C LEU A 150 -4.20 -20.53 26.32
N ALA A 151 -4.85 -20.58 27.49
CA ALA A 151 -4.82 -21.75 28.38
C ALA A 151 -5.56 -22.96 27.77
N GLU A 152 -6.73 -22.75 27.15
CA GLU A 152 -7.47 -23.78 26.40
C GLU A 152 -6.64 -24.33 25.22
N ALA A 153 -5.85 -23.48 24.57
CA ALA A 153 -4.92 -23.86 23.52
C ALA A 153 -3.69 -24.65 24.00
N GLY A 154 -3.52 -24.80 25.33
CA GLY A 154 -2.40 -25.55 25.93
C GLY A 154 -1.21 -24.69 26.34
N PHE A 155 -1.33 -23.36 26.34
CA PHE A 155 -0.27 -22.41 26.69
C PHE A 155 -0.61 -21.51 27.89
N PRO A 156 -0.99 -22.06 29.06
CA PRO A 156 -1.42 -21.23 30.21
C PRO A 156 -0.30 -20.33 30.75
N ASP A 157 0.97 -20.66 30.49
CA ASP A 157 2.15 -19.91 30.93
C ASP A 157 2.80 -19.11 29.77
N GLY A 158 2.07 -18.94 28.65
CA GLY A 158 2.61 -18.31 27.43
C GLY A 158 3.63 -19.19 26.71
N PHE A 159 4.39 -18.57 25.80
CA PHE A 159 5.45 -19.24 25.02
C PHE A 159 6.50 -18.24 24.56
N ASP A 160 7.60 -18.75 24.00
CA ASP A 160 8.64 -17.90 23.40
C ASP A 160 8.41 -17.79 21.89
N THR A 161 8.60 -16.60 21.33
CA THR A 161 8.46 -16.34 19.89
C THR A 161 9.35 -15.20 19.44
N LYS A 162 9.30 -14.89 18.13
CA LYS A 162 9.97 -13.74 17.50
C LYS A 162 8.95 -12.74 16.99
N LEU A 163 9.39 -11.49 16.87
CA LEU A 163 8.67 -10.44 16.14
C LEU A 163 9.61 -9.81 15.12
N PHE A 164 9.34 -10.07 13.87
CA PHE A 164 10.12 -9.57 12.75
C PHE A 164 9.58 -8.24 12.27
N TYR A 165 10.45 -7.32 11.92
CA TYR A 165 10.08 -6.10 11.20
C TYR A 165 11.26 -5.58 10.37
N ARG A 166 10.96 -4.72 9.39
CA ARG A 166 11.94 -3.92 8.67
C ARG A 166 11.94 -2.50 9.21
N ASP A 167 13.11 -1.93 9.46
CA ASP A 167 13.22 -0.54 9.97
C ASP A 167 13.09 0.47 8.82
N VAL A 168 11.89 0.50 8.24
CA VAL A 168 11.51 1.38 7.14
C VAL A 168 10.18 2.03 7.47
N VAL A 169 10.18 3.37 7.53
CA VAL A 169 8.97 4.17 7.73
C VAL A 169 8.02 3.99 6.57
N ARG A 170 6.76 3.73 6.89
CA ARG A 170 5.64 3.67 5.96
C ARG A 170 4.47 4.49 6.48
N GLY A 171 3.58 4.96 5.59
CA GLY A 171 2.38 5.69 6.00
C GLY A 171 1.53 4.94 7.02
N TYR A 172 1.43 3.62 6.89
CA TYR A 172 0.71 2.76 7.82
C TYR A 172 1.50 2.42 9.11
N LEU A 173 2.82 2.61 9.15
CA LEU A 173 3.68 2.31 10.30
C LEU A 173 4.82 3.33 10.39
N PRO A 174 4.58 4.52 10.96
CA PRO A 174 5.56 5.60 10.97
C PRO A 174 6.70 5.41 11.99
N GLN A 175 6.51 4.55 12.99
CA GLN A 175 7.48 4.30 14.06
C GLN A 175 7.68 2.79 14.31
N PRO A 176 8.25 2.03 13.35
CA PRO A 176 8.26 0.56 13.41
C PRO A 176 8.96 0.00 14.65
N SER A 177 10.11 0.53 15.03
CA SER A 177 10.87 0.04 16.18
C SER A 177 10.17 0.26 17.51
N VAL A 178 9.51 1.42 17.69
CA VAL A 178 8.81 1.76 18.94
C VAL A 178 7.53 0.91 19.06
N VAL A 179 6.79 0.75 17.97
CA VAL A 179 5.58 -0.09 17.94
C VAL A 179 5.94 -1.56 18.20
N ALA A 180 7.06 -2.06 17.64
CA ALA A 180 7.53 -3.43 17.92
C ALA A 180 7.82 -3.64 19.41
N GLN A 181 8.46 -2.67 20.08
CA GLN A 181 8.74 -2.72 21.52
C GLN A 181 7.46 -2.64 22.37
N ASP A 182 6.48 -1.84 21.96
CA ASP A 182 5.20 -1.77 22.66
C ASP A 182 4.41 -3.08 22.55
N ILE A 183 4.34 -3.68 21.36
CA ILE A 183 3.70 -4.99 21.15
C ILE A 183 4.42 -6.08 21.95
N GLN A 184 5.77 -6.09 21.97
CA GLN A 184 6.56 -7.00 22.82
C GLN A 184 6.17 -6.88 24.29
N ALA A 185 6.08 -5.65 24.81
CA ALA A 185 5.72 -5.39 26.19
C ALA A 185 4.29 -5.83 26.51
N GLN A 186 3.33 -5.53 25.64
CA GLN A 186 1.93 -5.93 25.80
C GLN A 186 1.77 -7.47 25.80
N LEU A 187 2.41 -8.17 24.89
CA LEU A 187 2.34 -9.63 24.79
C LEU A 187 2.95 -10.30 26.03
N LEU A 188 4.04 -9.76 26.56
CA LEU A 188 4.63 -10.24 27.82
C LEU A 188 3.69 -9.97 29.02
N GLU A 189 3.19 -8.75 29.16
CA GLU A 189 2.35 -8.35 30.30
C GLU A 189 0.99 -9.06 30.28
N ASN A 190 0.34 -9.09 29.12
CA ASN A 190 -1.01 -9.58 28.98
C ASN A 190 -1.10 -11.10 28.88
N LEU A 191 -0.17 -11.74 28.16
CA LEU A 191 -0.25 -13.17 27.80
C LEU A 191 0.96 -14.01 28.24
N ASN A 192 1.95 -13.39 28.90
CA ASN A 192 3.24 -14.01 29.22
C ASN A 192 3.94 -14.63 27.98
N ILE A 193 3.67 -14.04 26.78
CA ILE A 193 4.37 -14.41 25.54
C ILE A 193 5.67 -13.59 25.50
N ARG A 194 6.80 -14.32 25.47
CA ARG A 194 8.14 -13.72 25.46
C ARG A 194 8.62 -13.57 24.04
N VAL A 195 8.79 -12.34 23.61
CA VAL A 195 9.07 -11.97 22.21
C VAL A 195 10.53 -11.55 22.06
N GLU A 196 11.26 -12.16 21.15
CA GLU A 196 12.54 -11.65 20.64
C GLU A 196 12.28 -10.76 19.41
N ILE A 197 12.72 -9.51 19.44
CA ILE A 197 12.60 -8.60 18.30
C ILE A 197 13.75 -8.86 17.32
N VAL A 198 13.40 -9.08 16.05
CA VAL A 198 14.35 -9.33 14.95
C VAL A 198 14.15 -8.28 13.86
N VAL A 199 15.18 -7.45 13.64
CA VAL A 199 15.19 -6.47 12.55
C VAL A 199 15.80 -7.10 11.31
N MET A 200 15.13 -6.97 10.16
CA MET A 200 15.61 -7.50 8.89
C MET A 200 15.83 -6.40 7.86
N GLU A 201 16.71 -6.67 6.90
CA GLU A 201 16.80 -5.83 5.69
C GLU A 201 15.49 -5.91 4.91
N SER A 202 15.08 -4.79 4.27
CA SER A 202 13.73 -4.64 3.72
C SER A 202 13.38 -5.67 2.66
N GLY A 203 14.26 -5.92 1.68
CA GLY A 203 14.01 -6.90 0.62
C GLY A 203 13.93 -8.32 1.18
N ALA A 204 14.92 -8.72 1.99
CA ALA A 204 14.94 -10.04 2.64
C ALA A 204 13.73 -10.27 3.55
N PHE A 205 13.22 -9.23 4.21
CA PHE A 205 12.01 -9.32 5.02
C PHE A 205 10.77 -9.61 4.16
N LEU A 206 10.61 -8.88 3.05
CA LEU A 206 9.46 -9.07 2.15
C LEU A 206 9.48 -10.45 1.50
N ASP A 207 10.63 -10.89 0.99
CA ASP A 207 10.80 -12.23 0.41
C ASP A 207 10.46 -13.34 1.43
N ALA A 208 10.90 -13.16 2.69
CA ALA A 208 10.60 -14.11 3.75
C ALA A 208 9.11 -14.09 4.18
N ALA A 209 8.48 -12.91 4.18
CA ALA A 209 7.05 -12.80 4.45
C ALA A 209 6.25 -13.48 3.34
N ASP A 210 6.48 -13.13 2.08
CA ASP A 210 5.73 -13.64 0.93
C ASP A 210 5.88 -15.15 0.73
N SER A 211 7.07 -15.69 1.02
CA SER A 211 7.31 -17.14 0.98
C SER A 211 6.80 -17.90 2.22
N GLY A 212 6.26 -17.21 3.23
CA GLY A 212 5.81 -17.81 4.48
C GLY A 212 6.94 -18.33 5.37
N ALA A 213 8.18 -17.85 5.18
CA ALA A 213 9.36 -18.33 5.88
C ALA A 213 9.56 -17.74 7.28
N LEU A 214 8.78 -16.71 7.67
CA LEU A 214 8.87 -16.11 9.00
C LEU A 214 8.24 -17.03 10.05
N ASP A 215 9.07 -17.46 11.02
CA ASP A 215 8.70 -18.40 12.08
C ASP A 215 8.17 -17.73 13.36
N GLY A 216 7.60 -16.54 13.23
CA GLY A 216 7.10 -15.73 14.34
C GLY A 216 6.04 -14.73 13.90
N LEU A 217 5.79 -13.76 14.77
CA LEU A 217 5.01 -12.58 14.45
C LEU A 217 5.79 -11.64 13.53
N TYR A 218 5.11 -10.81 12.74
CA TYR A 218 5.77 -9.78 11.95
C TYR A 218 4.90 -8.53 11.80
N LEU A 219 5.55 -7.38 11.65
CA LEU A 219 4.88 -6.10 11.43
C LEU A 219 4.91 -5.76 9.94
N LEU A 220 3.73 -5.66 9.35
CA LEU A 220 3.58 -5.28 7.95
C LEU A 220 2.26 -4.52 7.77
N GLY A 221 2.03 -3.99 6.61
CA GLY A 221 0.81 -3.32 6.24
C GLY A 221 0.68 -3.19 4.74
N TRP A 222 -0.41 -2.59 4.31
CA TRP A 222 -0.75 -2.38 2.92
C TRP A 222 -1.30 -0.96 2.72
N GLY A 223 -0.91 -0.30 1.65
CA GLY A 223 -1.57 0.92 1.15
C GLY A 223 -2.39 0.57 -0.08
N ALA A 224 -3.53 1.19 -0.25
CA ALA A 224 -4.35 0.94 -1.43
C ALA A 224 -3.66 1.44 -2.70
N ASP A 225 -3.59 0.60 -3.73
CA ASP A 225 -3.21 0.98 -5.09
C ASP A 225 -4.45 1.29 -5.94
N TYR A 226 -5.58 0.72 -5.55
CA TYR A 226 -6.92 1.07 -6.05
C TYR A 226 -7.97 0.83 -4.94
N PRO A 227 -9.02 1.68 -4.87
CA PRO A 227 -9.93 1.70 -3.72
C PRO A 227 -11.04 0.65 -3.86
N ASP A 228 -10.68 -0.63 -3.88
CA ASP A 228 -11.62 -1.76 -3.96
C ASP A 228 -11.22 -2.86 -2.98
N MET A 229 -12.21 -3.64 -2.52
CA MET A 229 -12.04 -4.78 -1.63
C MET A 229 -11.02 -5.79 -2.16
N THR A 230 -10.95 -5.98 -3.48
CA THR A 230 -10.02 -6.91 -4.11
C THR A 230 -8.55 -6.55 -3.90
N ASN A 231 -8.22 -5.26 -3.77
CA ASN A 231 -6.86 -4.81 -3.46
C ASN A 231 -6.41 -5.19 -2.03
N PHE A 232 -7.34 -5.31 -1.12
CA PHE A 232 -7.08 -5.71 0.26
C PHE A 232 -7.29 -7.21 0.48
N LEU A 233 -8.48 -7.72 0.19
CA LEU A 233 -8.85 -9.07 0.60
C LEU A 233 -8.39 -10.14 -0.40
N ASP A 234 -8.56 -9.93 -1.70
CA ASP A 234 -8.15 -10.93 -2.71
C ASP A 234 -6.63 -11.05 -2.77
N TYR A 235 -5.92 -9.93 -2.67
CA TYR A 235 -4.46 -9.92 -2.66
C TYR A 235 -3.87 -10.68 -1.47
N HIS A 236 -4.47 -10.56 -0.26
CA HIS A 236 -3.93 -11.16 0.96
C HIS A 236 -4.53 -12.52 1.31
N PHE A 237 -5.80 -12.76 1.01
CA PHE A 237 -6.56 -13.93 1.45
C PHE A 237 -7.20 -14.71 0.30
N GLY A 238 -7.13 -14.22 -0.93
CA GLY A 238 -7.64 -14.88 -2.11
C GLY A 238 -6.89 -16.14 -2.46
N ALA A 239 -7.43 -16.95 -3.36
CA ALA A 239 -6.82 -18.22 -3.80
C ALA A 239 -5.43 -18.05 -4.43
N GLY A 240 -5.15 -16.88 -5.03
CA GLY A 240 -3.85 -16.53 -5.62
C GLY A 240 -2.90 -15.78 -4.70
N ALA A 241 -3.26 -15.57 -3.43
CA ALA A 241 -2.41 -14.87 -2.47
C ALA A 241 -1.09 -15.61 -2.20
N THR A 242 -0.06 -14.86 -1.77
CA THR A 242 1.24 -15.42 -1.35
C THR A 242 1.09 -16.38 -0.16
N GLU A 243 2.17 -17.01 0.26
CA GLU A 243 2.18 -17.90 1.45
C GLU A 243 2.33 -17.10 2.77
N GLN A 244 2.19 -15.78 2.71
CA GLN A 244 2.41 -14.86 3.83
C GLN A 244 1.66 -15.26 5.10
N PHE A 245 0.39 -15.61 4.97
CA PHE A 245 -0.45 -16.02 6.11
C PHE A 245 -0.63 -17.54 6.22
N GLY A 246 0.01 -18.33 5.34
CA GLY A 246 -0.05 -19.77 5.30
C GLY A 246 -1.24 -20.33 4.53
N GLU A 247 -1.95 -21.32 5.11
CA GLU A 247 -3.10 -21.97 4.48
C GLU A 247 -4.24 -20.99 4.22
N LYS A 248 -4.83 -21.09 3.04
CA LYS A 248 -5.97 -20.29 2.59
C LYS A 248 -7.28 -20.99 2.97
N PHE A 249 -8.18 -20.26 3.62
CA PHE A 249 -9.46 -20.77 4.07
C PHE A 249 -10.49 -20.73 2.96
N THR A 250 -11.14 -21.87 2.69
CA THR A 250 -12.08 -22.02 1.56
C THR A 250 -13.30 -21.10 1.68
N ASP A 251 -13.82 -20.88 2.88
CA ASP A 251 -14.93 -19.97 3.15
C ASP A 251 -14.59 -18.50 2.84
N ILE A 252 -13.31 -18.12 3.00
CA ILE A 252 -12.82 -16.81 2.59
C ILE A 252 -12.67 -16.78 1.06
N THR A 253 -11.90 -17.71 0.48
CA THR A 253 -11.54 -17.66 -0.97
C THR A 253 -12.76 -17.77 -1.87
N GLU A 254 -13.75 -18.60 -1.56
CA GLU A 254 -14.97 -18.72 -2.35
C GLU A 254 -15.87 -17.49 -2.23
N ALA A 255 -15.94 -16.87 -1.06
CA ALA A 255 -16.68 -15.62 -0.87
C ALA A 255 -16.04 -14.47 -1.67
N LEU A 256 -14.71 -14.31 -1.59
CA LEU A 256 -13.97 -13.29 -2.34
C LEU A 256 -14.15 -13.46 -3.84
N LYS A 257 -13.97 -14.68 -4.35
CA LYS A 257 -14.18 -15.01 -5.77
C LYS A 257 -15.60 -14.67 -6.25
N ALA A 258 -16.63 -14.96 -5.45
CA ALA A 258 -18.00 -14.65 -5.79
C ALA A 258 -18.27 -13.13 -5.79
N GLY A 259 -17.73 -12.40 -4.81
CA GLY A 259 -17.83 -10.95 -4.73
C GLY A 259 -17.12 -10.23 -5.88
N ALA A 260 -15.91 -10.65 -6.22
CA ALA A 260 -15.10 -10.07 -7.31
C ALA A 260 -15.74 -10.23 -8.70
N ALA A 261 -16.62 -11.22 -8.88
CA ALA A 261 -17.31 -11.47 -10.15
C ALA A 261 -18.51 -10.54 -10.40
N LEU A 262 -18.86 -9.66 -9.47
CA LEU A 262 -20.03 -8.78 -9.54
C LEU A 262 -19.59 -7.31 -9.67
N ALA A 263 -20.36 -6.51 -10.42
CA ALA A 263 -20.08 -5.09 -10.65
C ALA A 263 -20.64 -4.18 -9.56
N GLU A 264 -21.84 -4.49 -9.06
CA GLU A 264 -22.58 -3.58 -8.19
C GLU A 264 -22.27 -3.83 -6.71
N ASP A 265 -21.87 -2.81 -5.97
CA ASP A 265 -21.48 -2.91 -4.56
C ASP A 265 -22.56 -3.57 -3.69
N ALA A 266 -23.81 -3.23 -3.91
CA ALA A 266 -24.93 -3.85 -3.18
C ALA A 266 -25.08 -5.37 -3.45
N ALA A 267 -24.67 -5.84 -4.62
CA ALA A 267 -24.66 -7.27 -4.96
C ALA A 267 -23.42 -7.98 -4.40
N ARG A 268 -22.30 -7.27 -4.25
CA ARG A 268 -21.04 -7.77 -3.67
C ARG A 268 -21.10 -7.88 -2.15
N ALA A 269 -21.79 -6.94 -1.47
CA ALA A 269 -21.82 -6.81 -0.01
C ALA A 269 -22.05 -8.13 0.78
N PRO A 270 -23.01 -9.00 0.44
CA PRO A 270 -23.21 -10.25 1.17
C PRO A 270 -22.00 -11.20 1.16
N PHE A 271 -21.21 -11.17 0.10
CA PHE A 271 -20.01 -11.98 -0.02
C PHE A 271 -18.89 -11.41 0.84
N TYR A 272 -18.73 -10.07 0.90
CA TYR A 272 -17.75 -9.44 1.76
C TYR A 272 -18.11 -9.54 3.24
N VAL A 273 -19.39 -9.51 3.61
CA VAL A 273 -19.84 -9.89 4.97
C VAL A 273 -19.33 -11.29 5.32
N THR A 274 -19.52 -12.26 4.42
CA THR A 274 -19.06 -13.64 4.64
C THR A 274 -17.53 -13.71 4.78
N ALA A 275 -16.80 -13.07 3.87
CA ALA A 275 -15.33 -13.05 3.89
C ALA A 275 -14.77 -12.38 5.15
N ASN A 276 -15.29 -11.20 5.53
CA ASN A 276 -14.85 -10.47 6.73
C ASN A 276 -15.12 -11.28 8.01
N ASN A 277 -16.29 -11.91 8.12
CA ASN A 277 -16.62 -12.75 9.27
C ASN A 277 -15.73 -14.01 9.35
N ALA A 278 -15.39 -14.61 8.22
CA ALA A 278 -14.47 -15.74 8.17
C ALA A 278 -13.03 -15.30 8.52
N ILE A 279 -12.55 -14.17 7.99
CA ILE A 279 -11.25 -13.58 8.35
C ILE A 279 -11.18 -13.30 9.86
N ARG A 280 -12.23 -12.72 10.43
CA ARG A 280 -12.33 -12.51 11.88
C ARG A 280 -12.29 -13.83 12.66
N THR A 281 -12.97 -14.87 12.18
CA THR A 281 -13.01 -16.19 12.84
C THR A 281 -11.66 -16.88 12.82
N HIS A 282 -11.05 -16.97 11.65
CA HIS A 282 -9.78 -17.68 11.44
C HIS A 282 -8.54 -16.90 11.89
N VAL A 283 -8.67 -15.57 12.03
CA VAL A 283 -7.56 -14.68 12.47
C VAL A 283 -6.26 -14.98 11.72
N PRO A 284 -6.18 -14.80 10.41
CA PRO A 284 -4.92 -14.97 9.68
C PRO A 284 -3.86 -13.92 10.05
N MET A 285 -4.27 -12.79 10.61
CA MET A 285 -3.44 -11.69 11.13
C MET A 285 -4.25 -10.92 12.19
N VAL A 286 -3.64 -9.92 12.85
CA VAL A 286 -4.35 -8.96 13.72
C VAL A 286 -4.30 -7.58 13.07
N PRO A 287 -5.42 -7.04 12.56
CA PRO A 287 -5.48 -5.68 12.05
C PRO A 287 -5.34 -4.69 13.22
N ILE A 288 -4.41 -3.75 13.09
CA ILE A 288 -4.11 -2.80 14.18
C ILE A 288 -4.78 -1.45 13.93
N SER A 289 -4.44 -0.81 12.80
CA SER A 289 -4.91 0.55 12.52
C SER A 289 -5.01 0.83 11.04
N HIS A 290 -5.92 1.75 10.68
CA HIS A 290 -5.87 2.53 9.46
C HIS A 290 -5.20 3.85 9.81
N ALA A 291 -3.96 4.01 9.40
CA ALA A 291 -3.14 5.13 9.82
C ALA A 291 -3.39 6.36 8.94
N GLY A 292 -3.76 7.48 9.52
CA GLY A 292 -3.71 8.77 8.88
C GLY A 292 -2.27 9.10 8.48
N SER A 293 -2.09 9.88 7.43
CA SER A 293 -0.79 10.42 7.06
C SER A 293 -0.93 11.86 6.59
N GLY A 294 0.17 12.56 6.44
CA GLY A 294 0.15 13.95 6.02
C GLY A 294 1.36 14.33 5.20
N LEU A 295 1.11 15.25 4.28
CA LEU A 295 2.13 15.92 3.49
C LEU A 295 2.29 17.34 4.00
N ALA A 296 3.49 17.85 3.92
CA ALA A 296 3.73 19.25 4.19
C ALA A 296 4.36 19.93 2.96
N PHE A 297 3.93 21.14 2.69
CA PHE A 297 4.43 21.97 1.60
C PHE A 297 4.77 23.37 2.09
N LYS A 298 5.59 24.11 1.35
CA LYS A 298 5.67 25.56 1.53
C LYS A 298 4.28 26.18 1.33
N ALA A 299 3.89 27.15 2.13
CA ALA A 299 2.61 27.84 2.02
C ALA A 299 2.39 28.52 0.66
N THR A 300 3.45 28.72 -0.13
CA THR A 300 3.43 29.31 -1.46
C THR A 300 3.18 28.33 -2.59
N VAL A 301 3.05 27.03 -2.29
CA VAL A 301 2.75 26.00 -3.32
C VAL A 301 1.28 26.09 -3.69
N ASP A 302 1.00 26.43 -4.93
CA ASP A 302 -0.33 26.33 -5.51
C ASP A 302 -0.61 24.89 -5.94
N GLY A 303 -1.88 24.47 -5.86
CA GLY A 303 -2.31 23.13 -6.26
C GLY A 303 -1.85 22.01 -5.33
N ALA A 304 -1.31 22.34 -4.14
CA ALA A 304 -0.91 21.31 -3.16
C ALA A 304 -2.09 20.38 -2.81
N HIS A 305 -1.88 19.09 -2.92
CA HIS A 305 -2.89 18.07 -2.62
C HIS A 305 -2.22 16.79 -2.10
N ALA A 306 -3.00 15.97 -1.42
CA ALA A 306 -2.66 14.59 -1.08
C ALA A 306 -3.51 13.65 -1.93
N SER A 307 -2.91 12.58 -2.44
CA SER A 307 -3.65 11.47 -3.03
C SER A 307 -3.90 10.42 -1.95
N PRO A 308 -5.13 9.92 -1.77
CA PRO A 308 -5.39 8.79 -0.88
C PRO A 308 -4.57 7.53 -1.24
N LEU A 309 -4.19 7.40 -2.51
CA LEU A 309 -3.37 6.30 -3.03
C LEU A 309 -1.85 6.59 -2.99
N GLY A 310 -1.44 7.77 -2.54
CA GLY A 310 -0.02 8.15 -2.46
C GLY A 310 0.63 8.53 -3.79
N ASN A 311 -0.18 8.77 -4.84
CA ASN A 311 0.28 9.11 -6.19
C ASN A 311 -0.03 10.57 -6.54
N GLU A 312 0.53 11.51 -5.80
CA GLU A 312 0.37 12.94 -6.05
C GLU A 312 0.79 13.34 -7.46
N SER A 313 0.04 14.25 -8.09
CA SER A 313 0.32 14.75 -9.44
C SER A 313 1.14 16.04 -9.39
N PHE A 314 2.44 15.96 -9.59
CA PHE A 314 3.33 17.12 -9.60
C PHE A 314 3.19 17.99 -10.86
N ALA A 315 2.43 17.53 -11.86
CA ALA A 315 2.06 18.34 -13.00
C ALA A 315 1.15 19.53 -12.61
N HIS A 316 0.40 19.38 -11.50
CA HIS A 316 -0.59 20.34 -11.02
C HIS A 316 -0.19 21.04 -9.72
N MET A 317 1.07 20.96 -9.33
CA MET A 317 1.63 21.67 -8.17
C MET A 317 2.75 22.58 -8.63
N GLY A 318 2.85 23.78 -8.07
CA GLY A 318 3.95 24.68 -8.38
C GLY A 318 4.01 25.90 -7.48
N ILE A 319 5.10 26.63 -7.56
CA ILE A 319 5.27 27.91 -6.86
C ILE A 319 5.28 29.00 -7.93
N PRO A 320 4.37 29.99 -7.87
CA PRO A 320 4.30 31.07 -8.84
C PRO A 320 5.66 31.78 -9.04
N GLY A 321 6.12 31.79 -10.27
CA GLY A 321 7.41 32.41 -10.64
C GLY A 321 8.64 31.52 -10.44
N GLN A 322 8.46 30.24 -10.07
CA GLN A 322 9.53 29.24 -10.05
C GLN A 322 9.33 28.20 -11.16
N ASP A 323 10.42 27.80 -11.80
CA ASP A 323 10.39 26.78 -12.86
C ASP A 323 10.63 25.35 -12.31
N THR A 324 11.14 25.24 -11.09
CA THR A 324 11.51 23.96 -10.47
C THR A 324 10.71 23.75 -9.19
N PHE A 325 10.14 22.55 -9.05
CA PHE A 325 9.52 22.05 -7.84
C PHE A 325 10.36 20.89 -7.29
N VAL A 326 10.74 20.94 -6.01
CA VAL A 326 11.54 19.92 -5.34
C VAL A 326 10.69 19.17 -4.32
N TRP A 327 10.51 17.89 -4.59
CA TRP A 327 9.78 16.95 -3.72
C TRP A 327 10.73 16.05 -2.96
N MET A 328 10.44 15.76 -1.68
CA MET A 328 11.21 14.79 -0.90
C MET A 328 10.30 13.71 -0.31
N GLN A 329 10.55 12.47 -0.72
CA GLN A 329 9.81 11.27 -0.28
C GLN A 329 10.66 10.39 0.64
N ASN A 330 10.07 9.28 1.13
CA ASN A 330 10.70 8.43 2.14
C ASN A 330 11.89 7.63 1.62
N ALA A 331 11.84 7.18 0.37
CA ALA A 331 12.87 6.35 -0.24
C ALA A 331 13.07 6.65 -1.72
N GLU A 332 14.22 6.21 -2.26
CA GLU A 332 14.48 6.21 -3.69
C GLU A 332 13.50 5.29 -4.42
N PRO A 333 12.95 5.68 -5.57
CA PRO A 333 12.21 4.76 -6.43
C PRO A 333 13.07 3.54 -6.80
N ILE A 334 12.50 2.35 -6.75
CA ILE A 334 13.21 1.12 -7.15
C ILE A 334 13.38 1.12 -8.67
N SER A 335 12.30 1.38 -9.40
CA SER A 335 12.30 1.56 -10.85
C SER A 335 11.27 2.60 -11.31
N LEU A 336 11.26 2.87 -12.63
CA LEU A 336 10.24 3.70 -13.29
C LEU A 336 9.39 2.88 -14.26
N TYR A 337 9.36 1.57 -14.11
CA TYR A 337 8.49 0.69 -14.88
C TYR A 337 7.30 0.23 -14.03
N CYS A 338 6.25 1.06 -14.00
CA CYS A 338 5.07 0.87 -13.16
C CYS A 338 4.46 -0.54 -13.23
N ALA A 339 4.50 -1.19 -14.41
CA ALA A 339 3.88 -2.50 -14.61
C ALA A 339 4.50 -3.63 -13.76
N ASP A 340 5.76 -3.46 -13.31
CA ASP A 340 6.49 -4.43 -12.47
C ASP A 340 6.66 -3.94 -11.02
N GLU A 341 5.96 -2.88 -10.61
CA GLU A 341 6.12 -2.27 -9.30
C GLU A 341 4.87 -2.41 -8.43
N THR A 342 5.09 -2.53 -7.12
CA THR A 342 4.08 -2.42 -6.06
C THR A 342 4.52 -1.43 -4.97
N ASP A 343 5.73 -0.88 -5.07
CA ASP A 343 6.29 0.06 -4.10
C ASP A 343 5.77 1.49 -4.34
N GLY A 344 5.20 2.11 -3.31
CA GLY A 344 4.52 3.41 -3.41
C GLY A 344 5.44 4.56 -3.88
N GLU A 345 6.71 4.60 -3.46
CA GLU A 345 7.67 5.60 -3.92
C GLU A 345 8.02 5.45 -5.40
N SER A 346 8.05 4.20 -5.88
CA SER A 346 8.25 3.87 -7.30
C SER A 346 7.03 4.24 -8.15
N LEU A 347 5.83 3.87 -7.70
CA LEU A 347 4.56 4.19 -8.37
C LEU A 347 4.39 5.71 -8.49
N ARG A 348 4.58 6.47 -7.41
CA ARG A 348 4.53 7.95 -7.43
C ARG A 348 5.45 8.55 -8.48
N ALA A 349 6.66 8.04 -8.63
CA ALA A 349 7.63 8.56 -9.58
C ALA A 349 7.34 8.13 -11.02
N CYS A 350 6.99 6.85 -11.24
CA CYS A 350 6.78 6.32 -12.59
C CYS A 350 5.49 6.88 -13.23
N GLU A 351 4.44 7.16 -12.45
CA GLU A 351 3.20 7.78 -12.94
C GLU A 351 3.39 9.22 -13.43
N GLN A 352 4.47 9.91 -13.03
CA GLN A 352 4.79 11.23 -13.61
C GLN A 352 5.32 11.14 -15.06
N VAL A 353 5.74 9.97 -15.52
CA VAL A 353 6.41 9.78 -16.83
C VAL A 353 5.75 8.74 -17.72
N THR A 354 4.78 8.01 -17.20
CA THR A 354 3.96 7.04 -17.93
C THR A 354 2.47 7.36 -17.79
N GLU A 355 1.64 6.78 -18.64
CA GLU A 355 0.19 6.94 -18.59
C GLU A 355 -0.48 5.58 -18.83
N SER A 356 -1.64 5.40 -18.24
CA SER A 356 -2.51 4.25 -18.43
C SER A 356 -3.76 4.59 -19.26
N LEU A 357 -4.58 3.60 -19.55
CA LEU A 357 -5.83 3.81 -20.32
C LEU A 357 -6.78 4.76 -19.57
N LEU A 358 -6.87 4.64 -18.26
CA LEU A 358 -7.63 5.50 -17.34
C LEU A 358 -6.68 6.02 -16.27
N ARG A 359 -7.03 7.11 -15.60
CA ARG A 359 -6.26 7.68 -14.48
C ARG A 359 -7.17 8.00 -13.31
N TYR A 360 -6.60 8.27 -12.16
CA TYR A 360 -7.33 8.85 -11.03
C TYR A 360 -7.43 10.36 -11.17
N ALA A 361 -8.52 10.92 -10.64
CA ALA A 361 -8.66 12.35 -10.44
C ALA A 361 -7.54 12.87 -9.51
N VAL A 362 -7.03 14.05 -9.79
CA VAL A 362 -5.98 14.68 -8.97
C VAL A 362 -6.46 14.84 -7.52
N GLY A 363 -5.71 14.30 -6.58
CA GLY A 363 -6.04 14.33 -5.16
C GLY A 363 -7.23 13.45 -4.76
N GLY A 364 -7.68 12.53 -5.61
CA GLY A 364 -8.83 11.67 -5.36
C GLY A 364 -8.67 10.26 -5.91
N VAL A 365 -9.75 9.48 -5.84
CA VAL A 365 -9.80 8.07 -6.29
C VAL A 365 -10.82 7.85 -7.41
N ALA A 366 -11.52 8.89 -7.86
CA ALA A 366 -12.42 8.79 -9.00
C ALA A 366 -11.64 8.51 -10.28
N VAL A 367 -12.12 7.56 -11.08
CA VAL A 367 -11.47 7.17 -12.34
C VAL A 367 -11.89 8.10 -13.47
N GLU A 368 -10.90 8.60 -14.22
CA GLU A 368 -11.08 9.51 -15.34
C GLU A 368 -10.45 8.95 -16.63
N PRO A 369 -10.93 9.38 -17.82
CA PRO A 369 -10.28 9.07 -19.08
C PRO A 369 -8.83 9.60 -19.16
N SER A 370 -7.92 8.77 -19.71
CA SER A 370 -6.53 9.14 -20.02
C SER A 370 -6.20 8.76 -21.47
N LEU A 371 -5.36 7.75 -21.72
CA LEU A 371 -5.07 7.24 -23.08
C LEU A 371 -6.30 6.61 -23.75
N ALA A 372 -7.28 6.16 -22.99
CA ALA A 372 -8.61 5.86 -23.48
C ALA A 372 -9.58 7.00 -23.17
N THR A 373 -10.47 7.30 -24.12
CA THR A 373 -11.57 8.25 -23.92
C THR A 373 -12.76 7.63 -23.19
N ALA A 374 -12.87 6.30 -23.24
CA ALA A 374 -13.84 5.51 -22.48
C ALA A 374 -13.40 4.04 -22.48
N CYS A 375 -13.68 3.32 -21.39
CA CYS A 375 -13.60 1.86 -21.30
C CYS A 375 -14.93 1.34 -20.76
N ASN A 376 -15.59 0.42 -21.47
CA ASN A 376 -16.89 -0.11 -21.09
C ASN A 376 -16.89 -1.63 -21.12
N ALA A 377 -17.50 -2.23 -20.10
CA ALA A 377 -17.72 -3.67 -20.04
C ALA A 377 -19.05 -4.07 -20.67
N ASN A 378 -19.15 -5.33 -21.13
CA ASN A 378 -20.43 -5.95 -21.39
C ASN A 378 -21.14 -6.29 -20.05
N THR A 379 -22.41 -6.71 -20.13
CA THR A 379 -23.24 -7.03 -18.95
C THR A 379 -22.61 -8.13 -18.06
N GLU A 380 -21.94 -9.08 -18.67
CA GLU A 380 -21.31 -10.22 -18.01
C GLU A 380 -19.90 -9.90 -17.47
N LEU A 381 -19.38 -8.68 -17.66
CA LEU A 381 -18.03 -8.24 -17.31
C LEU A 381 -16.89 -9.07 -17.91
N THR A 382 -17.18 -9.79 -19.00
CA THR A 382 -16.23 -10.69 -19.68
C THR A 382 -15.51 -10.06 -20.86
N VAL A 383 -16.01 -8.91 -21.35
CA VAL A 383 -15.44 -8.15 -22.45
C VAL A 383 -15.43 -6.68 -22.12
N TRP A 384 -14.24 -6.09 -22.15
CA TRP A 384 -14.03 -4.67 -21.96
C TRP A 384 -13.56 -4.02 -23.26
N THR A 385 -14.24 -2.96 -23.68
CA THR A 385 -13.90 -2.22 -24.90
C THR A 385 -13.47 -0.81 -24.53
N CYS A 386 -12.23 -0.47 -24.88
CA CYS A 386 -11.67 0.87 -24.65
C CYS A 386 -11.50 1.59 -26.00
N ASN A 387 -11.98 2.82 -26.08
CA ASN A 387 -11.78 3.72 -27.22
C ASN A 387 -10.52 4.55 -26.96
N LEU A 388 -9.48 4.32 -27.75
CA LEU A 388 -8.22 5.03 -27.55
C LEU A 388 -8.30 6.49 -28.03
N ARG A 389 -7.52 7.34 -27.36
CA ARG A 389 -7.35 8.75 -27.75
C ARG A 389 -6.51 8.83 -29.01
N GLU A 390 -6.97 9.65 -29.97
CA GLU A 390 -6.23 9.90 -31.20
C GLU A 390 -5.20 11.04 -31.03
N GLY A 391 -4.12 10.97 -31.80
CA GLY A 391 -3.10 12.01 -31.87
C GLY A 391 -2.10 12.01 -30.71
N VAL A 392 -2.11 10.99 -29.85
CA VAL A 392 -1.10 10.81 -28.79
C VAL A 392 0.22 10.33 -29.39
N THR A 393 1.34 10.86 -28.86
CA THR A 393 2.69 10.44 -29.25
C THR A 393 3.53 10.12 -28.03
N PHE A 394 4.44 9.14 -28.16
CA PHE A 394 5.47 8.88 -27.18
C PHE A 394 6.53 10.00 -27.12
N HIS A 395 7.42 9.94 -26.14
CA HIS A 395 8.47 10.94 -25.95
C HIS A 395 9.44 11.05 -27.13
N ASP A 396 9.58 10.01 -27.94
CA ASP A 396 10.40 9.98 -29.17
C ASP A 396 9.65 10.45 -30.42
N GLY A 397 8.35 10.80 -30.27
CA GLY A 397 7.48 11.28 -31.33
C GLY A 397 6.78 10.18 -32.12
N SER A 398 6.96 8.89 -31.81
CA SER A 398 6.19 7.80 -32.41
C SER A 398 4.72 7.88 -31.97
N ALA A 399 3.80 7.46 -32.83
CA ALA A 399 2.38 7.49 -32.54
C ALA A 399 1.99 6.33 -31.59
N PHE A 400 1.07 6.62 -30.67
CA PHE A 400 0.43 5.62 -29.81
C PHE A 400 -0.78 5.01 -30.50
N ASP A 401 -0.90 3.68 -30.47
CA ASP A 401 -2.05 2.95 -31.00
C ASP A 401 -2.39 1.67 -30.20
N ALA A 402 -3.36 0.90 -30.68
CA ALA A 402 -3.82 -0.33 -30.01
C ALA A 402 -2.74 -1.42 -29.92
N ASN A 403 -1.72 -1.42 -30.80
CA ASN A 403 -0.64 -2.38 -30.72
C ASN A 403 0.25 -2.12 -29.53
N ASP A 404 0.41 -0.85 -29.12
CA ASP A 404 1.19 -0.48 -27.95
C ASP A 404 0.50 -0.96 -26.65
N VAL A 405 -0.84 -0.86 -26.60
CA VAL A 405 -1.63 -1.44 -25.50
C VAL A 405 -1.46 -2.95 -25.43
N VAL A 406 -1.62 -3.64 -26.57
CA VAL A 406 -1.42 -5.09 -26.65
C VAL A 406 0.00 -5.47 -26.24
N MET A 407 1.02 -4.74 -26.72
CA MET A 407 2.41 -4.99 -26.38
C MET A 407 2.66 -4.83 -24.88
N SER A 408 2.11 -3.78 -24.25
CA SER A 408 2.25 -3.54 -22.80
C SER A 408 1.68 -4.70 -21.98
N LEU A 409 0.57 -5.30 -22.41
CA LEU A 409 -0.02 -6.47 -21.75
C LEU A 409 0.77 -7.76 -22.03
N VAL A 410 1.20 -7.97 -23.29
CA VAL A 410 1.97 -9.16 -23.69
C VAL A 410 3.31 -9.24 -22.95
N VAL A 411 3.99 -8.11 -22.76
CA VAL A 411 5.25 -8.05 -22.01
C VAL A 411 5.07 -8.55 -20.57
N GLN A 412 3.94 -8.28 -19.95
CA GLN A 412 3.64 -8.77 -18.60
C GLN A 412 3.23 -10.25 -18.60
N TRP A 413 2.51 -10.68 -19.62
CA TRP A 413 1.91 -12.00 -19.72
C TRP A 413 2.85 -13.09 -20.24
N ASP A 414 3.67 -12.79 -21.28
CA ASP A 414 4.58 -13.77 -21.91
C ASP A 414 5.98 -13.69 -21.28
N ALA A 415 6.26 -14.59 -20.34
CA ALA A 415 7.54 -14.68 -19.66
C ALA A 415 8.73 -14.98 -20.61
N ALA A 416 8.47 -15.46 -21.84
CA ALA A 416 9.49 -15.66 -22.87
C ALA A 416 9.74 -14.40 -23.72
N HIS A 417 8.91 -13.35 -23.56
CA HIS A 417 9.05 -12.12 -24.33
C HIS A 417 10.39 -11.41 -23.99
N PRO A 418 11.16 -10.95 -25.01
CA PRO A 418 12.47 -10.32 -24.76
C PRO A 418 12.45 -9.11 -23.84
N LEU A 419 11.33 -8.41 -23.75
CA LEU A 419 11.10 -7.25 -22.86
C LEU A 419 10.45 -7.64 -21.51
N HIS A 420 10.15 -8.92 -21.27
CA HIS A 420 9.68 -9.43 -19.98
C HIS A 420 10.87 -9.50 -19.00
N LYS A 421 11.30 -8.35 -18.51
CA LYS A 421 12.45 -8.24 -17.61
C LYS A 421 12.09 -7.45 -16.37
N GLY A 422 11.43 -6.30 -16.53
CA GLY A 422 11.11 -5.42 -15.45
C GLY A 422 12.29 -5.09 -14.53
N ASN A 423 11.99 -4.77 -13.29
CA ASN A 423 12.93 -4.66 -12.19
C ASN A 423 13.06 -6.00 -11.43
N THR A 424 11.93 -6.61 -11.10
CA THR A 424 11.85 -7.93 -10.43
C THR A 424 11.58 -9.04 -11.43
N GLY A 425 10.88 -8.75 -12.52
CA GLY A 425 10.35 -9.73 -13.49
C GLY A 425 9.12 -10.48 -12.96
N ALA A 426 8.64 -10.13 -11.76
CA ALA A 426 7.52 -10.82 -11.13
C ALA A 426 6.17 -10.37 -11.67
N PHE A 427 6.04 -9.12 -12.08
CA PHE A 427 4.77 -8.50 -12.53
C PHE A 427 3.61 -8.89 -11.61
N ALA A 428 3.78 -8.58 -10.30
CA ALA A 428 2.93 -9.09 -9.22
C ALA A 428 1.43 -8.80 -9.44
N TYR A 429 1.09 -7.60 -9.92
CA TYR A 429 -0.30 -7.26 -10.24
C TYR A 429 -0.85 -8.04 -11.43
N TRP A 430 -0.05 -8.26 -12.47
CA TRP A 430 -0.48 -9.11 -13.58
C TRP A 430 -0.79 -10.52 -13.09
N SER A 431 0.12 -11.10 -12.32
CA SER A 431 -0.05 -12.45 -11.77
C SER A 431 -1.26 -12.54 -10.85
N GLY A 432 -1.42 -11.60 -9.93
CA GLY A 432 -2.51 -11.59 -8.94
C GLY A 432 -3.89 -11.31 -9.51
N LEU A 433 -4.00 -10.37 -10.47
CA LEU A 433 -5.28 -9.93 -11.04
C LEU A 433 -5.71 -10.75 -12.25
N TRP A 434 -4.75 -11.19 -13.10
CA TRP A 434 -5.02 -11.78 -14.41
C TRP A 434 -4.64 -13.26 -14.51
N GLY A 435 -3.93 -13.81 -13.52
CA GLY A 435 -3.54 -15.20 -13.44
C GLY A 435 -2.15 -15.51 -14.00
N ALA A 436 -1.93 -16.78 -14.40
CA ALA A 436 -0.62 -17.28 -14.76
C ALA A 436 -0.05 -16.64 -16.03
N PHE A 437 1.29 -16.57 -16.09
CA PHE A 437 2.03 -16.17 -17.29
C PHE A 437 1.90 -17.20 -18.43
N LEU A 438 1.83 -16.71 -19.66
CA LEU A 438 2.09 -17.51 -20.83
C LEU A 438 3.61 -17.81 -20.89
N ASN A 439 3.97 -19.06 -21.19
CA ASN A 439 5.38 -19.50 -21.26
C ASN A 439 6.18 -19.14 -19.98
N ALA A 440 5.58 -19.28 -18.83
CA ALA A 440 6.28 -19.04 -17.57
C ALA A 440 7.58 -19.86 -17.48
N PRO A 441 8.67 -19.31 -16.92
CA PRO A 441 9.89 -20.07 -16.68
C PRO A 441 9.58 -21.30 -15.81
N PRO A 442 10.35 -22.38 -15.93
CA PRO A 442 10.24 -23.50 -15.00
C PRO A 442 10.43 -23.00 -13.56
N SER A 443 9.59 -23.44 -12.63
CA SER A 443 9.81 -23.22 -11.21
C SER A 443 11.15 -23.86 -10.84
N GLU A 444 12.07 -23.08 -10.25
CA GLU A 444 13.33 -23.58 -9.69
C GLU A 444 13.09 -24.55 -8.52
#